data_8b49d958238680a785393e9597f2e963
#
_entry.id   8b49d958238680a785393e9597f2e963
#
_cell.length_a   1.000
_cell.length_b   1.000
_cell.length_c   1.000
_cell.angle_alpha   90.00
_cell.angle_beta   90.00
_cell.angle_gamma   90.00
#
_symmetry.space_group_name_H-M   'P 1'
#
loop_
_entity.id
_entity.type
_entity.pdbx_description
1 polymer ?
#
loop_
_entity_poly.entity_id
_entity_poly.type
_entity_poly.pdbx_seq_one_letter_code
_entity_poly.pdbx_strand_id
1 'polypeptide(L)'
;MLTQLCPYTPFTFRLVLANLWCFGGIIKTLMPRLNPQAGAMVGTSCSFHEIKGSYDDKKCVAKATLRYVDDKDFQKDLEEISKLAEKYGIKVTEGENNEYHKPADMSKPQFSYTRDCIAEVFPHVASAAYILPAGTDARHLSDICDCVIRFAPITMNAQQFGSVHSENENIDVEVIGEAVSFYKHYLKNYK
;
A
#
# COMPACT_ATOMS: atom_id res chain seq x y z
N MET A 1 1.46 8.92 8.72
CA MET A 1 0.39 8.59 7.76
C MET A 1 -0.98 9.00 8.29
N LEU A 2 -1.64 8.22 9.15
CA LEU A 2 -3.02 8.49 9.61
C LEU A 2 -3.19 9.84 10.32
N THR A 3 -2.20 10.31 11.06
CA THR A 3 -2.21 11.63 11.72
C THR A 3 -2.31 12.81 10.75
N GLN A 4 -1.88 12.63 9.51
CA GLN A 4 -1.98 13.67 8.46
C GLN A 4 -3.44 13.92 8.04
N LEU A 5 -4.33 12.98 8.32
CA LEU A 5 -5.77 13.12 8.05
C LEU A 5 -6.51 13.90 9.15
N CYS A 6 -5.91 14.13 10.31
CA CYS A 6 -6.55 14.83 11.42
C CYS A 6 -7.23 16.15 11.04
N PRO A 7 -6.63 17.05 10.24
CA PRO A 7 -7.26 18.32 9.86
C PRO A 7 -8.56 18.17 9.06
N TYR A 8 -8.70 17.03 8.37
CA TYR A 8 -9.79 16.79 7.40
C TYR A 8 -10.90 15.88 7.97
N THR A 9 -10.79 15.48 9.24
CA THR A 9 -11.72 14.53 9.86
C THR A 9 -12.58 15.19 10.95
N PRO A 10 -13.81 14.70 11.20
CA PRO A 10 -14.63 15.10 12.34
C PRO A 10 -13.90 14.94 13.68
N PHE A 11 -14.32 15.70 14.68
CA PHE A 11 -13.64 15.77 15.99
C PHE A 11 -13.40 14.39 16.62
N THR A 12 -14.37 13.49 16.58
CA THR A 12 -14.27 12.14 17.15
C THR A 12 -13.15 11.31 16.48
N PHE A 13 -13.07 11.34 15.15
CA PHE A 13 -12.00 10.67 14.41
C PHE A 13 -10.66 11.36 14.64
N ARG A 14 -10.63 12.68 14.70
CA ARG A 14 -9.43 13.45 15.02
C ARG A 14 -8.85 13.05 16.36
N LEU A 15 -9.69 12.88 17.39
CA LEU A 15 -9.26 12.42 18.72
C LEU A 15 -8.55 11.06 18.64
N VAL A 16 -9.10 10.12 17.89
CA VAL A 16 -8.53 8.78 17.70
C VAL A 16 -7.22 8.86 16.92
N LEU A 17 -7.21 9.58 15.79
CA LEU A 17 -6.03 9.68 14.92
C LEU A 17 -4.87 10.47 15.55
N ALA A 18 -5.17 11.46 16.39
CA ALA A 18 -4.15 12.20 17.13
C ALA A 18 -3.53 11.38 18.28
N ASN A 19 -4.22 10.35 18.76
CA ASN A 19 -3.78 9.52 19.87
C ASN A 19 -3.49 8.06 19.44
N LEU A 20 -2.83 7.89 18.31
CA LEU A 20 -2.49 6.55 17.78
C LEU A 20 -1.59 5.74 18.71
N TRP A 21 -0.86 6.37 19.63
CA TRP A 21 -0.09 5.69 20.67
C TRP A 21 -1.01 4.86 21.59
N CYS A 22 -2.24 5.29 21.80
CA CYS A 22 -3.26 4.59 22.60
C CYS A 22 -4.14 3.68 21.73
N PHE A 23 -4.62 4.18 20.60
CA PHE A 23 -5.61 3.52 19.75
C PHE A 23 -5.00 2.69 18.61
N GLY A 24 -3.68 2.78 18.38
CA GLY A 24 -3.03 2.15 17.23
C GLY A 24 -3.21 0.63 17.21
N GLY A 25 -3.12 -0.04 18.34
CA GLY A 25 -3.34 -1.48 18.45
C GLY A 25 -4.78 -1.90 18.07
N ILE A 26 -5.76 -1.11 18.53
CA ILE A 26 -7.18 -1.32 18.20
C ILE A 26 -7.41 -1.12 16.72
N ILE A 27 -6.86 -0.05 16.15
CA ILE A 27 -6.98 0.25 14.71
C ILE A 27 -6.34 -0.86 13.88
N LYS A 28 -5.11 -1.30 14.22
CA LYS A 28 -4.41 -2.39 13.52
C LYS A 28 -5.25 -3.68 13.51
N THR A 29 -5.98 -3.96 14.58
CA THR A 29 -6.83 -5.15 14.70
C THR A 29 -8.18 -5.02 13.99
N LEU A 30 -8.76 -3.81 13.97
CA LEU A 30 -10.07 -3.58 13.35
C LEU A 30 -10.00 -3.33 11.84
N MET A 31 -8.96 -2.66 11.35
CA MET A 31 -8.84 -2.28 9.94
C MET A 31 -8.98 -3.47 8.97
N PRO A 32 -8.33 -4.62 9.20
CA PRO A 32 -8.49 -5.79 8.32
C PRO A 32 -9.93 -6.33 8.25
N ARG A 33 -10.70 -6.15 9.34
CA ARG A 33 -12.10 -6.60 9.41
C ARG A 33 -13.06 -5.64 8.72
N LEU A 34 -12.75 -4.35 8.71
CA LEU A 34 -13.58 -3.32 8.09
C LEU A 34 -13.34 -3.22 6.58
N ASN A 35 -12.09 -3.33 6.17
CA ASN A 35 -11.70 -3.26 4.77
C ASN A 35 -10.39 -4.05 4.54
N PRO A 36 -10.41 -5.12 3.73
CA PRO A 36 -9.22 -5.93 3.44
C PRO A 36 -8.06 -5.13 2.84
N GLN A 37 -8.36 -4.13 1.99
CA GLN A 37 -7.33 -3.27 1.40
C GLN A 37 -6.66 -2.39 2.45
N ALA A 38 -7.44 -1.83 3.38
CA ALA A 38 -6.91 -1.06 4.50
C ALA A 38 -6.12 -1.96 5.47
N GLY A 39 -6.52 -3.22 5.63
CA GLY A 39 -5.78 -4.23 6.39
C GLY A 39 -4.38 -4.48 5.82
N ALA A 40 -4.25 -4.59 4.51
CA ALA A 40 -2.96 -4.77 3.82
C ALA A 40 -1.98 -3.58 3.98
N MET A 41 -2.48 -2.41 4.41
CA MET A 41 -1.64 -1.23 4.71
C MET A 41 -1.04 -1.26 6.13
N VAL A 42 -1.54 -2.10 7.02
CA VAL A 42 -1.16 -2.10 8.44
C VAL A 42 -0.65 -3.44 8.94
N GLY A 43 -0.64 -4.47 8.11
CA GLY A 43 -0.16 -5.80 8.46
C GLY A 43 0.15 -6.65 7.25
N THR A 44 0.66 -7.86 7.50
CA THR A 44 0.93 -8.85 6.46
C THR A 44 -0.37 -9.40 5.89
N SER A 45 -0.42 -9.54 4.57
CA SER A 45 -1.51 -10.21 3.86
C SER A 45 -0.98 -11.44 3.13
N CYS A 46 -1.79 -12.50 3.10
CA CYS A 46 -1.50 -13.75 2.41
C CYS A 46 -2.56 -14.02 1.35
N SER A 47 -2.16 -14.21 0.10
CA SER A 47 -3.05 -14.51 -1.00
C SER A 47 -2.63 -15.81 -1.68
N PHE A 48 -3.50 -16.83 -1.65
CA PHE A 48 -3.31 -18.04 -2.41
C PHE A 48 -3.70 -17.83 -3.86
N HIS A 49 -2.84 -18.21 -4.80
CA HIS A 49 -3.08 -18.03 -6.23
C HIS A 49 -2.94 -19.31 -7.05
N GLU A 50 -2.40 -20.36 -6.47
CA GLU A 50 -2.30 -21.64 -7.13
C GLU A 50 -2.44 -22.78 -6.12
N ILE A 51 -3.27 -23.78 -6.43
CA ILE A 51 -3.34 -25.04 -5.71
C ILE A 51 -3.31 -26.13 -6.77
N LYS A 52 -2.27 -26.97 -6.74
CA LYS A 52 -2.08 -28.10 -7.64
C LYS A 52 -1.88 -29.39 -6.85
N GLY A 53 -2.60 -30.40 -7.23
CA GLY A 53 -2.47 -31.73 -6.62
C GLY A 53 -2.91 -32.82 -7.58
N SER A 54 -2.31 -33.99 -7.41
CA SER A 54 -2.69 -35.19 -8.14
C SER A 54 -2.94 -36.31 -7.10
N TYR A 55 -3.98 -37.09 -7.35
CA TYR A 55 -4.27 -38.29 -6.56
C TYR A 55 -3.16 -39.32 -6.70
N ASP A 56 -2.60 -39.46 -7.89
CA ASP A 56 -1.57 -40.46 -8.20
C ASP A 56 -0.24 -40.13 -7.50
N ASP A 57 0.12 -38.83 -7.46
CA ASP A 57 1.35 -38.38 -6.81
C ASP A 57 1.24 -38.28 -5.29
N LYS A 58 0.03 -38.37 -4.73
CA LYS A 58 -0.27 -38.16 -3.30
C LYS A 58 0.33 -36.87 -2.75
N LYS A 59 0.47 -35.87 -3.61
CA LYS A 59 1.08 -34.58 -3.30
C LYS A 59 0.17 -33.45 -3.71
N CYS A 60 0.00 -32.49 -2.81
CA CYS A 60 -0.67 -31.24 -3.08
C CYS A 60 0.28 -30.07 -2.77
N VAL A 61 0.36 -29.12 -3.66
CA VAL A 61 1.19 -27.91 -3.52
C VAL A 61 0.28 -26.70 -3.65
N ALA A 62 0.32 -25.82 -2.67
CA ALA A 62 -0.32 -24.53 -2.72
C ALA A 62 0.77 -23.45 -2.79
N LYS A 63 0.58 -22.46 -3.67
CA LYS A 63 1.44 -21.28 -3.73
C LYS A 63 0.67 -20.08 -3.22
N ALA A 64 1.32 -19.31 -2.37
CA ALA A 64 0.77 -18.09 -1.81
C ALA A 64 1.78 -16.95 -1.91
N THR A 65 1.29 -15.74 -2.09
CA THR A 65 2.09 -14.52 -1.99
C THR A 65 1.83 -13.86 -0.66
N LEU A 66 2.88 -13.65 0.12
CA LEU A 66 2.87 -12.83 1.33
C LEU A 66 3.27 -11.40 0.97
N ARG A 67 2.46 -10.43 1.38
CA ARG A 67 2.80 -9.01 1.29
C ARG A 67 2.88 -8.45 2.68
N TYR A 68 3.95 -7.78 3.01
CA TYR A 68 4.25 -7.27 4.34
C TYR A 68 4.62 -5.79 4.30
N VAL A 69 4.43 -5.11 5.41
CA VAL A 69 4.71 -3.69 5.58
C VAL A 69 6.08 -3.46 6.21
N ASP A 70 6.50 -4.38 7.10
CA ASP A 70 7.77 -4.33 7.83
C ASP A 70 8.42 -5.71 7.79
N ASP A 71 9.73 -5.74 7.60
CA ASP A 71 10.50 -6.97 7.51
C ASP A 71 10.48 -7.80 8.82
N LYS A 72 10.37 -7.13 9.96
CA LYS A 72 10.25 -7.81 11.26
C LYS A 72 8.88 -8.50 11.42
N ASP A 73 7.82 -7.85 10.96
CA ASP A 73 6.48 -8.45 10.94
C ASP A 73 6.47 -9.67 10.00
N PHE A 74 7.15 -9.60 8.85
CA PHE A 74 7.26 -10.70 7.89
C PHE A 74 7.85 -11.97 8.53
N GLN A 75 9.00 -11.86 9.18
CA GLN A 75 9.68 -13.02 9.79
C GLN A 75 8.80 -13.69 10.86
N LYS A 76 8.16 -12.88 11.69
CA LYS A 76 7.24 -13.37 12.72
C LYS A 76 6.03 -14.09 12.10
N ASP A 77 5.40 -13.48 11.09
CA ASP A 77 4.21 -14.04 10.44
C ASP A 77 4.55 -15.32 9.68
N LEU A 78 5.74 -15.38 9.05
CA LEU A 78 6.24 -16.59 8.38
C LEU A 78 6.46 -17.75 9.38
N GLU A 79 7.03 -17.46 10.55
CA GLU A 79 7.17 -18.44 11.62
C GLU A 79 5.81 -18.95 12.12
N GLU A 80 4.83 -18.05 12.31
CA GLU A 80 3.49 -18.44 12.76
C GLU A 80 2.79 -19.32 11.71
N ILE A 81 2.89 -18.97 10.43
CA ILE A 81 2.37 -19.78 9.31
C ILE A 81 3.05 -21.16 9.28
N SER A 82 4.37 -21.21 9.42
CA SER A 82 5.14 -22.47 9.40
C SER A 82 4.74 -23.38 10.57
N LYS A 83 4.63 -22.84 11.78
CA LYS A 83 4.17 -23.59 12.96
C LYS A 83 2.73 -24.11 12.80
N LEU A 84 1.86 -23.31 12.16
CA LEU A 84 0.49 -23.75 11.89
C LEU A 84 0.46 -24.87 10.84
N ALA A 85 1.24 -24.74 9.77
CA ALA A 85 1.34 -25.72 8.70
C ALA A 85 1.86 -27.08 9.20
N GLU A 86 2.87 -27.08 10.07
CA GLU A 86 3.43 -28.30 10.68
C GLU A 86 2.37 -29.13 11.42
N LYS A 87 1.39 -28.48 12.10
CA LYS A 87 0.29 -29.19 12.80
C LYS A 87 -0.56 -30.02 11.85
N TYR A 88 -0.55 -29.71 10.57
CA TYR A 88 -1.30 -30.40 9.52
C TYR A 88 -0.39 -31.22 8.61
N GLY A 89 0.88 -31.40 8.96
CA GLY A 89 1.86 -32.13 8.16
C GLY A 89 2.24 -31.42 6.84
N ILE A 90 2.04 -30.11 6.77
CA ILE A 90 2.34 -29.31 5.58
C ILE A 90 3.74 -28.71 5.75
N LYS A 91 4.58 -28.89 4.73
CA LYS A 91 5.90 -28.27 4.67
C LYS A 91 5.82 -26.92 3.98
N VAL A 92 6.22 -25.88 4.66
CA VAL A 92 6.39 -24.53 4.07
C VAL A 92 7.79 -24.42 3.49
N THR A 93 7.89 -23.90 2.28
CA THR A 93 9.15 -23.59 1.62
C THR A 93 9.05 -22.17 1.05
N GLU A 94 10.04 -21.36 1.32
CA GLU A 94 10.14 -20.03 0.68
C GLU A 94 10.42 -20.20 -0.81
N GLY A 95 9.71 -19.42 -1.60
CA GLY A 95 9.93 -19.28 -3.04
C GLY A 95 10.82 -18.09 -3.36
N GLU A 96 10.58 -17.47 -4.51
CA GLU A 96 11.24 -16.21 -4.87
C GLU A 96 10.82 -15.11 -3.90
N ASN A 97 11.80 -14.49 -3.26
CA ASN A 97 11.58 -13.34 -2.38
C ASN A 97 11.97 -12.07 -3.12
N ASN A 98 11.04 -11.11 -3.19
CA ASN A 98 11.39 -9.78 -3.65
C ASN A 98 12.04 -9.02 -2.50
N GLU A 99 13.12 -8.30 -2.79
CA GLU A 99 13.80 -7.46 -1.80
C GLU A 99 12.84 -6.45 -1.17
N TYR A 100 13.02 -6.23 0.13
CA TYR A 100 12.29 -5.20 0.86
C TYR A 100 12.76 -3.81 0.43
N HIS A 101 11.85 -2.99 -0.05
CA HIS A 101 12.12 -1.60 -0.40
C HIS A 101 11.54 -0.67 0.64
N LYS A 102 12.39 0.15 1.22
CA LYS A 102 11.98 1.13 2.24
C LYS A 102 10.92 2.09 1.68
N PRO A 103 9.94 2.47 2.50
CA PRO A 103 9.03 3.57 2.16
C PRO A 103 9.80 4.86 1.88
N ALA A 104 9.23 5.73 1.05
CA ALA A 104 9.80 7.06 0.82
C ALA A 104 9.94 7.83 2.14
N ASP A 105 11.09 8.47 2.34
CA ASP A 105 11.35 9.27 3.53
C ASP A 105 10.56 10.59 3.47
N MET A 106 9.53 10.69 4.30
CA MET A 106 8.66 11.86 4.37
C MET A 106 9.33 13.13 4.93
N SER A 107 10.54 13.02 5.51
CA SER A 107 11.32 14.16 5.99
C SER A 107 12.08 14.89 4.87
N LYS A 108 12.20 14.26 3.71
CA LYS A 108 12.94 14.80 2.58
C LYS A 108 12.18 15.95 1.88
N PRO A 109 12.91 16.95 1.36
CA PRO A 109 12.30 18.11 0.70
C PRO A 109 11.45 17.75 -0.52
N GLN A 110 11.75 16.66 -1.21
CA GLN A 110 10.95 16.18 -2.33
C GLN A 110 9.52 15.80 -1.92
N PHE A 111 9.37 15.29 -0.69
CA PHE A 111 8.04 14.93 -0.19
C PHE A 111 7.19 16.18 0.12
N SER A 112 7.76 17.18 0.79
CA SER A 112 7.06 18.46 1.03
C SER A 112 6.75 19.18 -0.28
N TYR A 113 7.71 19.24 -1.20
CA TYR A 113 7.51 19.84 -2.53
C TYR A 113 6.34 19.19 -3.29
N THR A 114 6.26 17.86 -3.30
CA THR A 114 5.15 17.13 -3.95
C THR A 114 3.81 17.51 -3.32
N ARG A 115 3.74 17.59 -1.98
CA ARG A 115 2.52 17.99 -1.27
C ARG A 115 2.11 19.43 -1.59
N ASP A 116 3.07 20.33 -1.67
CA ASP A 116 2.81 21.74 -1.99
C ASP A 116 2.27 21.87 -3.43
N CYS A 117 2.87 21.16 -4.40
CA CYS A 117 2.35 21.09 -5.76
C CYS A 117 0.92 20.50 -5.83
N ILE A 118 0.62 19.49 -5.03
CA ILE A 118 -0.74 18.93 -4.94
C ILE A 118 -1.71 20.00 -4.41
N ALA A 119 -1.34 20.72 -3.35
CA ALA A 119 -2.19 21.74 -2.75
C ALA A 119 -2.43 22.93 -3.70
N GLU A 120 -1.45 23.30 -4.51
CA GLU A 120 -1.56 24.39 -5.47
C GLU A 120 -2.42 24.02 -6.69
N VAL A 121 -2.26 22.80 -7.21
CA VAL A 121 -2.99 22.35 -8.41
C VAL A 121 -4.37 21.80 -8.07
N PHE A 122 -4.52 21.18 -6.92
CA PHE A 122 -5.77 20.58 -6.44
C PHE A 122 -6.18 21.14 -5.07
N PRO A 123 -6.57 22.42 -4.96
CA PRO A 123 -6.79 23.09 -3.67
C PRO A 123 -7.92 22.50 -2.82
N HIS A 124 -8.79 21.67 -3.42
CA HIS A 124 -9.90 21.03 -2.73
C HIS A 124 -9.59 19.60 -2.28
N VAL A 125 -8.37 19.10 -2.53
CA VAL A 125 -7.97 17.73 -2.22
C VAL A 125 -7.12 17.69 -0.96
N ALA A 126 -7.51 16.85 0.00
CA ALA A 126 -6.66 16.55 1.14
C ALA A 126 -5.57 15.55 0.73
N SER A 127 -4.30 15.89 1.02
CA SER A 127 -3.17 15.00 0.75
C SER A 127 -2.68 14.29 2.01
N ALA A 128 -2.50 12.98 1.92
CA ALA A 128 -1.89 12.17 2.97
C ALA A 128 -1.03 11.06 2.37
N ALA A 129 0.11 10.79 3.00
CA ALA A 129 0.90 9.63 2.62
C ALA A 129 0.20 8.34 3.05
N TYR A 130 0.32 7.30 2.24
CA TYR A 130 -0.10 5.95 2.60
C TYR A 130 0.92 4.92 2.07
N ILE A 131 0.87 3.71 2.62
CA ILE A 131 1.67 2.60 2.11
C ILE A 131 0.89 1.94 0.99
N LEU A 132 1.46 1.92 -0.22
CA LEU A 132 0.86 1.26 -1.36
C LEU A 132 1.03 -0.26 -1.20
N PRO A 133 -0.06 -1.03 -1.07
CA PRO A 133 0.01 -2.49 -0.91
C PRO A 133 0.17 -3.21 -2.26
N ALA A 134 1.01 -2.65 -3.14
CA ALA A 134 1.26 -3.17 -4.49
C ALA A 134 2.70 -2.92 -4.92
N GLY A 135 3.22 -3.77 -5.81
CA GLY A 135 4.49 -3.53 -6.45
C GLY A 135 4.38 -2.45 -7.53
N THR A 136 5.41 -1.62 -7.67
CA THR A 136 5.55 -0.63 -8.75
C THR A 136 6.99 -0.61 -9.24
N ASP A 137 7.22 -0.04 -10.42
CA ASP A 137 8.57 0.15 -10.97
C ASP A 137 9.45 1.09 -10.12
N ALA A 138 8.83 1.81 -9.19
CA ALA A 138 9.53 2.60 -8.19
C ALA A 138 10.54 1.79 -7.35
N ARG A 139 10.36 0.46 -7.24
CA ARG A 139 11.35 -0.44 -6.59
C ARG A 139 12.73 -0.35 -7.23
N HIS A 140 12.81 -0.24 -8.55
CA HIS A 140 14.07 -0.13 -9.28
C HIS A 140 14.79 1.21 -9.08
N LEU A 141 14.09 2.22 -8.55
CA LEU A 141 14.66 3.54 -8.26
C LEU A 141 15.11 3.66 -6.80
N SER A 142 14.72 2.73 -5.94
CA SER A 142 15.01 2.80 -4.50
C SER A 142 16.51 2.70 -4.17
N ASP A 143 17.30 2.11 -5.07
CA ASP A 143 18.74 1.96 -4.89
C ASP A 143 19.53 3.23 -5.27
N ILE A 144 18.92 4.10 -6.07
CA ILE A 144 19.55 5.32 -6.57
C ILE A 144 18.91 6.60 -6.04
N CYS A 145 17.79 6.50 -5.34
CA CYS A 145 17.03 7.62 -4.78
C CYS A 145 16.60 7.35 -3.35
N ASP A 146 16.89 8.26 -2.43
CA ASP A 146 16.47 8.18 -1.02
C ASP A 146 14.97 8.42 -0.82
N CYS A 147 14.31 9.09 -1.77
CA CYS A 147 12.90 9.45 -1.67
C CYS A 147 12.18 9.17 -2.99
N VAL A 148 11.68 7.96 -3.14
CA VAL A 148 10.90 7.56 -4.32
C VAL A 148 9.41 7.66 -4.01
N ILE A 149 8.78 8.74 -4.48
CA ILE A 149 7.36 9.01 -4.28
C ILE A 149 6.55 8.34 -5.38
N ARG A 150 5.51 7.62 -4.97
CA ARG A 150 4.54 7.00 -5.85
C ARG A 150 3.28 7.86 -5.83
N PHE A 151 3.03 8.57 -6.92
CA PHE A 151 1.89 9.46 -7.04
C PHE A 151 1.42 9.53 -8.49
N ALA A 152 0.12 9.41 -8.70
CA ALA A 152 -0.53 9.67 -9.98
C ALA A 152 -1.59 10.76 -9.77
N PRO A 153 -1.51 11.89 -10.45
CA PRO A 153 -2.48 12.99 -10.34
C PRO A 153 -3.75 12.68 -11.15
N ILE A 154 -4.38 11.56 -10.85
CA ILE A 154 -5.56 11.05 -11.54
C ILE A 154 -6.69 10.90 -10.51
N THR A 155 -7.75 11.65 -10.70
CA THR A 155 -8.96 11.51 -9.89
C THR A 155 -9.77 10.32 -10.39
N MET A 156 -10.13 9.43 -9.48
CA MET A 156 -10.96 8.25 -9.77
C MET A 156 -12.09 8.16 -8.74
N ASN A 157 -13.27 7.79 -9.20
CA ASN A 157 -14.35 7.39 -8.31
C ASN A 157 -14.15 5.96 -7.77
N ALA A 158 -14.98 5.54 -6.83
CA ALA A 158 -14.83 4.23 -6.19
C ALA A 158 -14.98 3.04 -7.19
N GLN A 159 -15.79 3.18 -8.23
CA GLN A 159 -15.96 2.15 -9.25
C GLN A 159 -14.72 2.05 -10.13
N GLN A 160 -14.19 3.19 -10.60
CA GLN A 160 -12.96 3.26 -11.38
C GLN A 160 -11.77 2.71 -10.59
N PHE A 161 -11.62 3.12 -9.33
CA PHE A 161 -10.57 2.60 -8.45
C PHE A 161 -10.68 1.08 -8.23
N GLY A 162 -11.90 0.55 -8.11
CA GLY A 162 -12.16 -0.88 -7.98
C GLY A 162 -11.93 -1.68 -9.26
N SER A 163 -11.90 -1.02 -10.43
CA SER A 163 -11.65 -1.67 -11.74
C SER A 163 -10.18 -1.70 -12.14
N VAL A 164 -9.30 -1.09 -11.36
CA VAL A 164 -7.85 -1.11 -11.64
C VAL A 164 -7.35 -2.56 -11.74
N HIS A 165 -6.69 -2.89 -12.86
CA HIS A 165 -6.24 -4.22 -13.24
C HIS A 165 -7.36 -5.25 -13.47
N SER A 166 -8.59 -4.79 -13.69
CA SER A 166 -9.76 -5.64 -13.97
C SER A 166 -10.32 -5.37 -15.37
N GLU A 167 -11.33 -6.14 -15.75
CA GLU A 167 -12.08 -5.88 -16.99
C GLU A 167 -12.77 -4.51 -16.93
N ASN A 168 -12.80 -3.81 -18.07
CA ASN A 168 -13.38 -2.46 -18.21
C ASN A 168 -12.72 -1.39 -17.33
N GLU A 169 -11.44 -1.51 -17.04
CA GLU A 169 -10.65 -0.44 -16.41
C GLU A 169 -10.78 0.83 -17.24
N ASN A 170 -11.15 1.92 -16.59
CA ASN A 170 -11.38 3.21 -17.25
C ASN A 170 -11.12 4.38 -16.34
N ILE A 171 -10.88 5.55 -16.94
CA ILE A 171 -10.81 6.87 -16.30
C ILE A 171 -11.56 7.89 -17.12
N ASP A 172 -11.99 8.98 -16.51
CA ASP A 172 -12.59 10.09 -17.23
C ASP A 172 -11.55 10.82 -18.08
N VAL A 173 -11.90 11.24 -19.28
CA VAL A 173 -10.95 11.87 -20.20
C VAL A 173 -10.45 13.23 -19.66
N GLU A 174 -11.29 13.93 -18.94
CA GLU A 174 -11.01 15.23 -18.34
C GLU A 174 -9.83 15.19 -17.37
N VAL A 175 -9.69 14.09 -16.60
CA VAL A 175 -8.60 13.95 -15.61
C VAL A 175 -7.21 13.88 -16.26
N ILE A 176 -7.13 13.53 -17.54
CA ILE A 176 -5.86 13.52 -18.28
C ILE A 176 -5.30 14.94 -18.40
N GLY A 177 -6.18 15.92 -18.69
CA GLY A 177 -5.80 17.33 -18.76
C GLY A 177 -5.31 17.88 -17.42
N GLU A 178 -5.96 17.48 -16.32
CA GLU A 178 -5.56 17.83 -14.96
C GLU A 178 -4.20 17.21 -14.61
N ALA A 179 -3.98 15.96 -14.94
CA ALA A 179 -2.71 15.28 -14.73
C ALA A 179 -1.56 15.95 -15.49
N VAL A 180 -1.77 16.31 -16.76
CA VAL A 180 -0.79 17.06 -17.56
C VAL A 180 -0.48 18.41 -16.93
N SER A 181 -1.48 19.10 -16.42
CA SER A 181 -1.31 20.40 -15.75
C SER A 181 -0.47 20.27 -14.48
N PHE A 182 -0.73 19.22 -13.68
CA PHE A 182 0.08 18.92 -12.50
C PHE A 182 1.55 18.67 -12.87
N TYR A 183 1.83 17.79 -13.82
CA TYR A 183 3.21 17.49 -14.20
C TYR A 183 3.95 18.70 -14.79
N LYS A 184 3.26 19.54 -15.57
CA LYS A 184 3.84 20.81 -16.06
C LYS A 184 4.19 21.75 -14.91
N HIS A 185 3.30 21.89 -13.92
CA HIS A 185 3.54 22.69 -12.73
C HIS A 185 4.72 22.13 -11.93
N TYR A 186 4.71 20.82 -11.67
CA TYR A 186 5.74 20.12 -10.92
C TYR A 186 7.13 20.32 -11.53
N LEU A 187 7.27 20.05 -12.82
CA LEU A 187 8.56 20.14 -13.52
C LEU A 187 9.07 21.59 -13.66
N LYS A 188 8.16 22.55 -13.92
CA LYS A 188 8.53 23.96 -14.09
C LYS A 188 9.06 24.59 -12.81
N ASN A 189 8.55 24.19 -11.66
CA ASN A 189 8.86 24.80 -10.37
C ASN A 189 9.86 23.96 -9.54
N TYR A 190 10.31 22.82 -10.04
CA TYR A 190 11.33 22.01 -9.38
C TYR A 190 12.69 22.72 -9.43
N LYS A 191 13.33 22.90 -8.25
CA LYS A 191 14.62 23.58 -8.09
C LYS A 191 15.66 22.64 -7.52
#